data_d32e9cff3e4a6347238baf317210363f
#
_entry.id   d32e9cff3e4a6347238baf317210363f
#
_cell.length_a   1.000
_cell.length_b   1.000
_cell.length_c   1.000
_cell.angle_alpha   90.00
_cell.angle_beta   90.00
_cell.angle_gamma   90.00
#
_symmetry.space_group_name_H-M   'P 1'
#
loop_
_entity.id
_entity.type
_entity.pdbx_description
1 polymer ?
#
loop_
_entity_poly.entity_id
_entity_poly.type
_entity_poly.pdbx_seq_one_letter_code
_entity_poly.pdbx_strand_id
1 'polypeptide(L)'
;RPWFYMSERIGAMMADLVGAESQEVLATSSTTMNIHQTIRTLYRPTDERYRILVDDLNFPSDIYAVQAILEDYGYGDGMVKVPSDDGHLLATDRIIDMMDESIALILLPSVLYRSGQVLEMEKLTRKAHEKGIVIGFDLCHSIGSVPHQLKAWDVDFAVWCTYKHLNGGPGSVAGLYVNEKHHRHPVSLKGWFGNNKETQFDMKHTFDQASDISQYQVGTPHIFSMAPLHGALEMFDEAGIGNIRQKSLELTGFMIGMIEDVLKDHDIDIVTPKSHDTRGGHILIGHPQAAGINAALKSKGVIPDFRAPSYVRIAPVALYNSFEDVHHTVMILKEIMDDRLYEQFDNKRGVIA
;
A
#
# COMPACT_ATOMS: atom_id res chain seq x y z
N ARG A 1 -23.94 -17.66 -11.54
CA ARG A 1 -24.48 -16.82 -10.47
C ARG A 1 -23.50 -15.70 -10.18
N PRO A 2 -23.84 -14.43 -10.47
CA PRO A 2 -22.84 -13.32 -10.49
C PRO A 2 -22.10 -13.14 -9.17
N TRP A 3 -22.79 -13.26 -8.02
CA TRP A 3 -22.20 -13.06 -6.70
C TRP A 3 -21.16 -14.14 -6.32
N PHE A 4 -21.30 -15.34 -6.82
CA PHE A 4 -20.44 -16.48 -6.49
C PHE A 4 -18.99 -16.30 -6.97
N TYR A 5 -18.80 -15.54 -8.04
CA TYR A 5 -17.51 -15.19 -8.61
C TYR A 5 -17.16 -13.71 -8.42
N MET A 6 -17.77 -13.02 -7.46
CA MET A 6 -17.56 -11.58 -7.29
C MET A 6 -16.13 -11.22 -6.92
N SER A 7 -15.49 -12.03 -6.07
CA SER A 7 -14.09 -11.85 -5.68
C SER A 7 -13.13 -11.89 -6.87
N GLU A 8 -13.30 -12.87 -7.75
CA GLU A 8 -12.48 -13.04 -8.94
C GLU A 8 -12.77 -11.94 -9.97
N ARG A 9 -14.03 -11.56 -10.15
CA ARG A 9 -14.41 -10.48 -11.06
C ARG A 9 -13.84 -9.13 -10.65
N ILE A 10 -13.92 -8.77 -9.37
CA ILE A 10 -13.31 -7.55 -8.86
C ILE A 10 -11.77 -7.65 -8.91
N GLY A 11 -11.22 -8.84 -8.64
CA GLY A 11 -9.79 -9.11 -8.81
C GLY A 11 -9.34 -8.86 -10.25
N ALA A 12 -10.07 -9.37 -11.23
CA ALA A 12 -9.78 -9.17 -12.65
C ALA A 12 -9.80 -7.67 -13.06
N MET A 13 -10.73 -6.88 -12.51
CA MET A 13 -10.75 -5.42 -12.75
C MET A 13 -9.53 -4.70 -12.14
N MET A 14 -8.94 -5.25 -11.07
CA MET A 14 -7.71 -4.69 -10.48
C MET A 14 -6.43 -5.18 -11.18
N ALA A 15 -6.50 -6.27 -11.96
CA ALA A 15 -5.33 -6.89 -12.57
C ALA A 15 -4.58 -5.92 -13.50
N ASP A 16 -5.28 -5.16 -14.33
CA ASP A 16 -4.68 -4.17 -15.23
C ASP A 16 -3.97 -3.03 -14.47
N LEU A 17 -4.49 -2.64 -13.29
CA LEU A 17 -3.89 -1.60 -12.46
C LEU A 17 -2.53 -2.01 -11.87
N VAL A 18 -2.32 -3.32 -11.72
CA VAL A 18 -1.08 -3.87 -11.15
C VAL A 18 -0.21 -4.58 -12.17
N GLY A 19 -0.62 -4.61 -13.45
CA GLY A 19 0.13 -5.28 -14.52
C GLY A 19 0.27 -6.79 -14.27
N ALA A 20 -0.86 -7.46 -14.00
CA ALA A 20 -0.94 -8.89 -13.71
C ALA A 20 -2.03 -9.56 -14.56
N GLU A 21 -2.02 -10.88 -14.60
CA GLU A 21 -3.10 -11.66 -15.21
C GLU A 21 -4.29 -11.78 -14.25
N SER A 22 -5.51 -11.87 -14.79
CA SER A 22 -6.73 -11.90 -13.97
C SER A 22 -6.79 -13.09 -12.99
N GLN A 23 -6.17 -14.23 -13.34
CA GLN A 23 -6.08 -15.39 -12.45
C GLN A 23 -5.05 -15.24 -11.31
N GLU A 24 -4.29 -14.15 -11.27
CA GLU A 24 -3.30 -13.84 -10.24
C GLU A 24 -3.80 -12.80 -9.22
N VAL A 25 -4.98 -12.21 -9.45
CA VAL A 25 -5.51 -11.11 -8.61
C VAL A 25 -6.88 -11.44 -8.04
N LEU A 26 -7.08 -11.15 -6.76
CA LEU A 26 -8.30 -11.47 -6.03
C LEU A 26 -8.72 -10.30 -5.13
N ALA A 27 -10.01 -10.03 -5.04
CA ALA A 27 -10.58 -9.17 -4.01
C ALA A 27 -11.03 -10.04 -2.82
N THR A 28 -10.32 -9.98 -1.71
CA THR A 28 -10.62 -10.82 -0.55
C THR A 28 -10.12 -10.22 0.75
N SER A 29 -10.82 -10.51 1.83
CA SER A 29 -10.39 -10.29 3.22
C SER A 29 -9.96 -8.84 3.53
N SER A 30 -8.95 -8.65 4.36
CA SER A 30 -8.29 -7.39 4.67
C SER A 30 -6.80 -7.47 4.34
N THR A 31 -6.13 -6.33 4.19
CA THR A 31 -4.68 -6.29 3.90
C THR A 31 -3.89 -7.13 4.90
N THR A 32 -4.12 -6.97 6.21
CA THR A 32 -3.40 -7.71 7.25
C THR A 32 -3.66 -9.22 7.14
N MET A 33 -4.90 -9.64 6.91
CA MET A 33 -5.21 -11.07 6.72
C MET A 33 -4.56 -11.62 5.45
N ASN A 34 -4.50 -10.83 4.39
CA ASN A 34 -3.82 -11.23 3.16
C ASN A 34 -2.30 -11.37 3.37
N ILE A 35 -1.67 -10.49 4.17
CA ILE A 35 -0.27 -10.64 4.61
C ILE A 35 -0.10 -11.97 5.35
N HIS A 36 -0.93 -12.24 6.36
CA HIS A 36 -0.83 -13.46 7.15
C HIS A 36 -0.95 -14.72 6.29
N GLN A 37 -2.00 -14.82 5.47
CA GLN A 37 -2.23 -16.02 4.68
C GLN A 37 -1.17 -16.24 3.60
N THR A 38 -0.71 -15.15 2.97
CA THR A 38 0.25 -15.25 1.87
C THR A 38 1.65 -15.57 2.39
N ILE A 39 2.12 -14.85 3.42
CA ILE A 39 3.43 -15.16 4.02
C ILE A 39 3.43 -16.60 4.58
N ARG A 40 2.41 -17.02 5.33
CA ARG A 40 2.33 -18.40 5.85
C ARG A 40 2.30 -19.46 4.73
N THR A 41 1.80 -19.10 3.56
CA THR A 41 1.79 -19.99 2.39
C THR A 41 3.15 -20.06 1.72
N LEU A 42 3.89 -18.96 1.62
CA LEU A 42 5.13 -18.87 0.85
C LEU A 42 6.40 -18.94 1.70
N TYR A 43 6.33 -18.60 2.98
CA TYR A 43 7.47 -18.66 3.90
C TYR A 43 7.84 -20.12 4.20
N ARG A 44 9.05 -20.49 3.82
CA ARG A 44 9.60 -21.85 3.97
C ARG A 44 10.95 -21.75 4.69
N PRO A 45 10.93 -21.53 6.03
CA PRO A 45 12.16 -21.37 6.79
C PRO A 45 12.93 -22.69 6.90
N THR A 46 14.25 -22.53 7.03
CA THR A 46 15.20 -23.56 7.47
C THR A 46 16.00 -23.02 8.65
N ASP A 47 16.79 -23.86 9.31
CA ASP A 47 17.63 -23.42 10.45
C ASP A 47 18.64 -22.32 10.07
N GLU A 48 19.04 -22.26 8.80
CA GLU A 48 20.00 -21.30 8.28
C GLU A 48 19.32 -20.08 7.62
N ARG A 49 18.13 -20.28 7.03
CA ARG A 49 17.38 -19.30 6.26
C ARG A 49 15.96 -19.15 6.82
N TYR A 50 15.77 -18.27 7.79
CA TYR A 50 14.47 -18.10 8.47
C TYR A 50 14.07 -16.65 8.67
N ARG A 51 14.96 -15.68 8.39
CA ARG A 51 14.68 -14.28 8.66
C ARG A 51 13.74 -13.68 7.64
N ILE A 52 12.95 -12.71 8.10
CA ILE A 52 12.10 -11.87 7.24
C ILE A 52 12.63 -10.44 7.28
N LEU A 53 12.97 -9.89 6.11
CA LEU A 53 13.42 -8.51 5.96
C LEU A 53 12.21 -7.60 5.76
N VAL A 54 12.15 -6.56 6.57
CA VAL A 54 11.18 -5.45 6.51
C VAL A 54 11.94 -4.12 6.62
N ASP A 55 11.28 -3.01 6.85
CA ASP A 55 11.94 -1.71 7.06
C ASP A 55 11.46 -1.00 8.32
N ASP A 56 12.25 -0.02 8.82
CA ASP A 56 11.94 0.76 10.02
C ASP A 56 10.79 1.76 9.82
N LEU A 57 10.46 2.08 8.58
CA LEU A 57 9.40 3.03 8.21
C LEU A 57 8.09 2.34 7.80
N ASN A 58 8.04 1.02 7.89
CA ASN A 58 6.90 0.22 7.48
C ASN A 58 5.64 0.53 8.31
N PHE A 59 4.48 0.23 7.73
CA PHE A 59 3.22 0.41 8.45
C PHE A 59 3.11 -0.59 9.62
N PRO A 60 2.67 -0.14 10.81
CA PRO A 60 2.69 -0.99 12.00
C PRO A 60 2.00 -2.35 11.85
N SER A 61 0.88 -2.42 11.10
CA SER A 61 0.13 -3.67 10.91
C SER A 61 0.94 -4.74 10.17
N ASP A 62 1.81 -4.35 9.22
CA ASP A 62 2.68 -5.26 8.49
C ASP A 62 3.73 -5.86 9.41
N ILE A 63 4.32 -5.01 10.25
CA ILE A 63 5.27 -5.43 11.29
C ILE A 63 4.62 -6.40 12.28
N TYR A 64 3.38 -6.10 12.75
CA TYR A 64 2.65 -6.99 13.67
C TYR A 64 2.39 -8.36 13.04
N ALA A 65 2.00 -8.39 11.75
CA ALA A 65 1.75 -9.64 11.05
C ALA A 65 3.02 -10.47 10.88
N VAL A 66 4.13 -9.84 10.47
CA VAL A 66 5.45 -10.50 10.35
C VAL A 66 5.93 -11.03 11.69
N GLN A 67 5.82 -10.22 12.75
CA GLN A 67 6.20 -10.63 14.10
C GLN A 67 5.41 -11.87 14.56
N ALA A 68 4.08 -11.84 14.43
CA ALA A 68 3.24 -12.96 14.82
C ALA A 68 3.55 -14.24 14.03
N ILE A 69 3.88 -14.11 12.73
CA ILE A 69 4.27 -15.27 11.93
C ILE A 69 5.60 -15.86 12.41
N LEU A 70 6.61 -15.02 12.64
CA LEU A 70 7.91 -15.48 13.14
C LEU A 70 7.79 -16.16 14.50
N GLU A 71 6.98 -15.60 15.41
CA GLU A 71 6.69 -16.20 16.73
C GLU A 71 6.04 -17.58 16.59
N ASP A 72 5.05 -17.73 15.71
CA ASP A 72 4.35 -19.01 15.48
C ASP A 72 5.27 -20.09 14.89
N TYR A 73 6.29 -19.69 14.12
CA TYR A 73 7.30 -20.62 13.58
C TYR A 73 8.49 -20.85 14.53
N GLY A 74 8.50 -20.21 15.70
CA GLY A 74 9.58 -20.34 16.69
C GLY A 74 10.82 -19.47 16.41
N TYR A 75 10.71 -18.48 15.52
CA TYR A 75 11.78 -17.58 15.10
C TYR A 75 11.48 -16.12 15.52
N GLY A 76 11.08 -15.90 16.76
CA GLY A 76 10.67 -14.57 17.25
C GLY A 76 11.73 -13.47 17.12
N ASP A 77 13.01 -13.79 16.97
CA ASP A 77 14.13 -12.90 16.71
C ASP A 77 14.49 -12.76 15.22
N GLY A 78 13.73 -13.39 14.34
CA GLY A 78 13.99 -13.44 12.89
C GLY A 78 13.64 -12.21 12.09
N MET A 79 13.07 -11.15 12.68
CA MET A 79 12.76 -9.91 11.97
C MET A 79 14.00 -9.05 11.78
N VAL A 80 14.35 -8.73 10.55
CA VAL A 80 15.44 -7.82 10.19
C VAL A 80 14.83 -6.54 9.60
N LYS A 81 15.21 -5.39 10.14
CA LYS A 81 14.69 -4.10 9.69
C LYS A 81 15.76 -3.29 8.98
N VAL A 82 15.45 -2.84 7.75
CA VAL A 82 16.30 -1.87 7.05
C VAL A 82 16.17 -0.51 7.72
N PRO A 83 17.26 0.06 8.25
CA PRO A 83 17.21 1.37 8.89
C PRO A 83 17.06 2.49 7.86
N SER A 84 16.39 3.57 8.27
CA SER A 84 16.37 4.84 7.56
C SER A 84 17.39 5.79 8.18
N ASP A 85 18.22 6.43 7.37
CA ASP A 85 19.27 7.36 7.86
C ASP A 85 18.67 8.71 8.31
N ASP A 86 17.56 9.14 7.71
CA ASP A 86 16.89 10.43 7.99
C ASP A 86 15.53 10.27 8.70
N GLY A 87 15.07 9.03 8.90
CA GLY A 87 13.75 8.72 9.46
C GLY A 87 12.57 8.91 8.48
N HIS A 88 12.84 9.14 7.18
CA HIS A 88 11.84 9.46 6.18
C HIS A 88 11.96 8.65 4.90
N LEU A 89 13.17 8.35 4.47
CA LEU A 89 13.46 7.70 3.20
C LEU A 89 14.25 6.41 3.41
N LEU A 90 14.15 5.52 2.44
CA LEU A 90 14.93 4.29 2.37
C LEU A 90 15.83 4.32 1.12
N ALA A 91 17.11 4.02 1.30
CA ALA A 91 18.03 3.86 0.19
C ALA A 91 17.89 2.45 -0.40
N THR A 92 17.61 2.34 -1.70
CA THR A 92 17.48 1.04 -2.39
C THR A 92 18.71 0.17 -2.21
N ASP A 93 19.90 0.74 -2.32
CA ASP A 93 21.16 -0.01 -2.18
C ASP A 93 21.33 -0.54 -0.74
N ARG A 94 20.89 0.21 0.28
CA ARG A 94 20.87 -0.27 1.66
C ARG A 94 19.96 -1.49 1.85
N ILE A 95 18.79 -1.49 1.20
CA ILE A 95 17.89 -2.65 1.22
C ILE A 95 18.60 -3.86 0.59
N ILE A 96 19.24 -3.67 -0.56
CA ILE A 96 19.95 -4.73 -1.29
C ILE A 96 21.13 -5.29 -0.49
N ASP A 97 21.91 -4.44 0.16
CA ASP A 97 23.06 -4.84 0.98
C ASP A 97 22.65 -5.73 2.17
N MET A 98 21.43 -5.55 2.67
CA MET A 98 20.89 -6.36 3.78
C MET A 98 20.23 -7.67 3.33
N MET A 99 20.13 -7.93 2.03
CA MET A 99 19.66 -9.20 1.48
C MET A 99 20.78 -10.24 1.59
N ASP A 100 20.84 -10.99 2.67
CA ASP A 100 21.82 -12.07 2.85
C ASP A 100 21.20 -13.48 2.79
N GLU A 101 22.00 -14.51 2.97
CA GLU A 101 21.59 -15.92 2.87
C GLU A 101 20.63 -16.35 3.98
N SER A 102 20.55 -15.62 5.08
CA SER A 102 19.65 -15.89 6.20
C SER A 102 18.21 -15.43 5.94
N ILE A 103 18.01 -14.56 4.94
CA ILE A 103 16.70 -14.00 4.59
C ILE A 103 15.90 -15.01 3.76
N ALA A 104 14.75 -15.42 4.28
CA ALA A 104 13.81 -16.32 3.58
C ALA A 104 12.76 -15.54 2.78
N LEU A 105 12.34 -14.37 3.29
CA LEU A 105 11.27 -13.58 2.71
C LEU A 105 11.50 -12.09 2.98
N ILE A 106 11.01 -11.26 2.06
CA ILE A 106 11.01 -9.80 2.16
C ILE A 106 9.58 -9.29 2.06
N LEU A 107 9.17 -8.37 2.95
CA LEU A 107 7.94 -7.59 2.82
C LEU A 107 8.27 -6.10 2.95
N LEU A 108 8.07 -5.35 1.87
CA LEU A 108 8.32 -3.90 1.81
C LEU A 108 7.10 -3.16 1.30
N PRO A 109 6.90 -1.87 1.64
CA PRO A 109 5.93 -1.04 0.96
C PRO A 109 6.41 -0.67 -0.44
N SER A 110 5.52 -0.55 -1.39
CA SER A 110 5.83 0.02 -2.72
C SER A 110 5.99 1.53 -2.67
N VAL A 111 5.18 2.17 -1.80
CA VAL A 111 5.24 3.60 -1.48
C VAL A 111 5.20 3.76 0.03
N LEU A 112 6.18 4.46 0.58
CA LEU A 112 6.23 4.75 2.01
C LEU A 112 5.03 5.61 2.42
N TYR A 113 4.24 5.13 3.38
CA TYR A 113 2.97 5.75 3.76
C TYR A 113 3.10 7.17 4.34
N ARG A 114 4.25 7.52 4.89
CA ARG A 114 4.54 8.86 5.41
C ARG A 114 5.10 9.77 4.32
N SER A 115 6.31 9.50 3.86
CA SER A 115 7.03 10.37 2.93
C SER A 115 6.50 10.37 1.51
N GLY A 116 5.77 9.33 1.10
CA GLY A 116 5.35 9.17 -0.29
C GLY A 116 6.46 8.72 -1.23
N GLN A 117 7.60 8.26 -0.71
CA GLN A 117 8.68 7.72 -1.55
C GLN A 117 8.24 6.43 -2.25
N VAL A 118 8.43 6.36 -3.55
CA VAL A 118 8.27 5.14 -4.38
C VAL A 118 9.55 4.34 -4.32
N LEU A 119 9.47 3.03 -4.02
CA LEU A 119 10.60 2.12 -4.04
C LEU A 119 10.77 1.47 -5.43
N GLU A 120 12.01 1.12 -5.79
CA GLU A 120 12.40 0.49 -7.07
C GLU A 120 12.05 -1.01 -7.06
N MET A 121 10.75 -1.34 -7.13
CA MET A 121 10.23 -2.72 -6.97
C MET A 121 10.88 -3.72 -7.91
N GLU A 122 11.05 -3.38 -9.21
CA GLU A 122 11.68 -4.25 -10.20
C GLU A 122 13.12 -4.59 -9.81
N LYS A 123 13.93 -3.58 -9.45
CA LYS A 123 15.32 -3.77 -9.02
C LYS A 123 15.41 -4.62 -7.76
N LEU A 124 14.55 -4.33 -6.78
CA LEU A 124 14.51 -5.07 -5.52
C LEU A 124 14.09 -6.53 -5.73
N THR A 125 13.08 -6.78 -6.56
CA THR A 125 12.62 -8.14 -6.88
C THR A 125 13.72 -8.95 -7.56
N ARG A 126 14.35 -8.39 -8.58
CA ARG A 126 15.45 -9.06 -9.25
C ARG A 126 16.60 -9.39 -8.30
N LYS A 127 16.98 -8.46 -7.41
CA LYS A 127 18.05 -8.68 -6.43
C LYS A 127 17.70 -9.71 -5.35
N ALA A 128 16.46 -9.76 -4.92
CA ALA A 128 15.95 -10.79 -4.02
C ALA A 128 16.02 -12.19 -4.67
N HIS A 129 15.57 -12.30 -5.93
CA HIS A 129 15.58 -13.56 -6.67
C HIS A 129 16.98 -14.05 -7.01
N GLU A 130 17.95 -13.15 -7.29
CA GLU A 130 19.38 -13.52 -7.44
C GLU A 130 19.92 -14.29 -6.20
N LYS A 131 19.29 -14.07 -5.04
CA LYS A 131 19.64 -14.73 -3.76
C LYS A 131 18.63 -15.80 -3.32
N GLY A 132 17.64 -16.13 -4.15
CA GLY A 132 16.61 -17.12 -3.85
C GLY A 132 15.64 -16.69 -2.74
N ILE A 133 15.44 -15.39 -2.56
CA ILE A 133 14.56 -14.82 -1.53
C ILE A 133 13.18 -14.52 -2.16
N VAL A 134 12.11 -14.92 -1.48
CA VAL A 134 10.72 -14.56 -1.82
C VAL A 134 10.48 -13.10 -1.46
N ILE A 135 9.90 -12.31 -2.36
CA ILE A 135 9.64 -10.89 -2.11
C ILE A 135 8.19 -10.50 -2.39
N GLY A 136 7.58 -9.80 -1.45
CA GLY A 136 6.25 -9.21 -1.57
C GLY A 136 6.20 -7.74 -1.21
N PHE A 137 5.13 -7.07 -1.67
CA PHE A 137 4.95 -5.65 -1.45
C PHE A 137 3.56 -5.30 -0.92
N ASP A 138 3.52 -4.33 0.01
CA ASP A 138 2.29 -3.60 0.35
C ASP A 138 2.10 -2.43 -0.62
N LEU A 139 1.01 -2.46 -1.39
CA LEU A 139 0.65 -1.43 -2.37
C LEU A 139 -0.39 -0.43 -1.84
N CYS A 140 -0.68 -0.39 -0.55
CA CYS A 140 -1.75 0.42 0.04
C CYS A 140 -1.67 1.91 -0.30
N HIS A 141 -0.47 2.44 -0.56
CA HIS A 141 -0.25 3.84 -0.92
C HIS A 141 0.19 4.06 -2.37
N SER A 142 0.18 3.01 -3.19
CA SER A 142 0.54 3.10 -4.61
C SER A 142 -0.58 2.68 -5.54
N ILE A 143 -1.36 1.63 -5.18
CA ILE A 143 -2.47 1.16 -6.02
C ILE A 143 -3.45 2.30 -6.31
N GLY A 144 -3.78 2.51 -7.59
CA GLY A 144 -4.64 3.60 -8.02
C GLY A 144 -3.97 4.98 -8.15
N SER A 145 -2.66 5.12 -7.84
CA SER A 145 -1.89 6.35 -8.04
C SER A 145 -0.56 6.15 -8.75
N VAL A 146 0.01 4.95 -8.68
CA VAL A 146 1.26 4.56 -9.33
C VAL A 146 1.00 3.29 -10.14
N PRO A 147 1.36 3.25 -11.44
CA PRO A 147 1.23 2.04 -12.24
C PRO A 147 2.25 0.99 -11.79
N HIS A 148 1.86 -0.28 -11.89
CA HIS A 148 2.70 -1.42 -11.56
C HIS A 148 2.79 -2.39 -12.74
N GLN A 149 3.78 -3.28 -12.72
CA GLN A 149 3.98 -4.35 -13.69
C GLN A 149 4.40 -5.63 -12.94
N LEU A 150 3.55 -6.05 -11.97
CA LEU A 150 3.90 -7.12 -11.01
C LEU A 150 4.31 -8.42 -11.71
N LYS A 151 3.60 -8.79 -12.78
CA LYS A 151 3.92 -9.98 -13.58
C LYS A 151 5.27 -9.83 -14.30
N ALA A 152 5.48 -8.72 -15.00
CA ALA A 152 6.70 -8.48 -15.76
C ALA A 152 7.93 -8.34 -14.84
N TRP A 153 7.76 -7.80 -13.64
CA TRP A 153 8.81 -7.70 -12.63
C TRP A 153 9.02 -9.00 -11.84
N ASP A 154 8.21 -10.02 -12.10
CA ASP A 154 8.23 -11.32 -11.42
C ASP A 154 8.05 -11.24 -9.89
N VAL A 155 7.30 -10.24 -9.40
CA VAL A 155 6.97 -10.11 -7.97
C VAL A 155 6.26 -11.35 -7.48
N ASP A 156 6.59 -11.86 -6.29
CA ASP A 156 6.00 -13.10 -5.78
C ASP A 156 4.58 -12.90 -5.26
N PHE A 157 4.34 -11.84 -4.50
CA PHE A 157 3.02 -11.46 -4.03
C PHE A 157 2.90 -9.97 -3.73
N ALA A 158 1.69 -9.45 -3.73
CA ALA A 158 1.40 -8.10 -3.28
C ALA A 158 0.02 -8.02 -2.62
N VAL A 159 -0.11 -7.11 -1.66
CA VAL A 159 -1.35 -6.88 -0.91
C VAL A 159 -1.69 -5.40 -0.91
N TRP A 160 -2.99 -5.07 -0.85
CA TRP A 160 -3.42 -3.66 -0.74
C TRP A 160 -4.80 -3.51 -0.15
N CYS A 161 -5.05 -2.36 0.45
CA CYS A 161 -6.41 -1.93 0.76
C CYS A 161 -7.03 -1.20 -0.45
N THR A 162 -8.35 -1.17 -0.52
CA THR A 162 -9.07 -0.55 -1.64
C THR A 162 -9.79 0.76 -1.28
N TYR A 163 -9.71 1.16 0.00
CA TYR A 163 -10.40 2.36 0.51
C TYR A 163 -9.54 3.64 0.52
N LYS A 164 -8.30 3.59 0.01
CA LYS A 164 -7.43 4.78 -0.15
C LYS A 164 -7.55 5.31 -1.59
N HIS A 165 -6.49 5.23 -2.39
CA HIS A 165 -6.49 5.74 -3.76
C HIS A 165 -7.46 5.02 -4.71
N LEU A 166 -7.86 3.78 -4.43
CA LEU A 166 -8.88 3.08 -5.22
C LEU A 166 -10.33 3.52 -4.95
N ASN A 167 -10.57 4.37 -3.95
CA ASN A 167 -11.88 4.94 -3.67
C ASN A 167 -13.01 3.94 -3.40
N GLY A 168 -12.69 2.73 -2.93
CA GLY A 168 -13.67 1.66 -2.66
C GLY A 168 -14.59 1.93 -1.46
N GLY A 169 -14.36 3.04 -0.74
CA GLY A 169 -15.13 3.43 0.44
C GLY A 169 -14.67 2.76 1.74
N PRO A 170 -15.10 3.30 2.89
CA PRO A 170 -14.69 2.80 4.21
C PRO A 170 -15.02 1.33 4.41
N GLY A 171 -14.03 0.53 4.82
CA GLY A 171 -14.21 -0.89 5.10
C GLY A 171 -14.34 -1.78 3.86
N SER A 172 -14.00 -1.27 2.67
CA SER A 172 -13.99 -2.09 1.46
C SER A 172 -12.95 -3.21 1.54
N VAL A 173 -13.25 -4.31 0.84
CA VAL A 173 -12.41 -5.52 0.80
C VAL A 173 -11.01 -5.21 0.26
N ALA A 174 -10.02 -5.96 0.73
CA ALA A 174 -8.64 -5.82 0.24
C ALA A 174 -8.41 -6.53 -1.09
N GLY A 175 -7.32 -6.17 -1.78
CA GLY A 175 -6.79 -6.89 -2.93
C GLY A 175 -5.59 -7.74 -2.58
N LEU A 176 -5.39 -8.79 -3.35
CA LEU A 176 -4.29 -9.73 -3.24
C LEU A 176 -3.81 -10.11 -4.65
N TYR A 177 -2.51 -10.05 -4.86
CA TYR A 177 -1.81 -10.64 -6.00
C TYR A 177 -0.90 -11.75 -5.52
N VAL A 178 -0.92 -12.89 -6.18
CA VAL A 178 0.07 -13.95 -6.03
C VAL A 178 0.45 -14.45 -7.41
N ASN A 179 1.74 -14.42 -7.71
CA ASN A 179 2.27 -14.90 -8.98
C ASN A 179 1.89 -16.36 -9.23
N GLU A 180 1.46 -16.69 -10.43
CA GLU A 180 0.99 -18.05 -10.80
C GLU A 180 2.00 -19.16 -10.53
N LYS A 181 3.32 -18.85 -10.52
CA LYS A 181 4.36 -19.82 -10.14
C LYS A 181 4.16 -20.40 -8.73
N HIS A 182 3.40 -19.72 -7.88
CA HIS A 182 3.11 -20.12 -6.50
C HIS A 182 1.73 -20.77 -6.31
N HIS A 183 0.86 -20.83 -7.33
CA HIS A 183 -0.49 -21.37 -7.20
C HIS A 183 -0.55 -22.86 -6.85
N ARG A 184 0.54 -23.60 -7.02
CA ARG A 184 0.62 -25.01 -6.63
C ARG A 184 1.00 -25.25 -5.17
N HIS A 185 1.39 -24.20 -4.44
CA HIS A 185 1.69 -24.34 -3.01
C HIS A 185 0.42 -24.60 -2.21
N PRO A 186 0.43 -25.52 -1.25
CA PRO A 186 -0.70 -25.69 -0.34
C PRO A 186 -0.93 -24.40 0.46
N VAL A 187 -2.13 -23.85 0.37
CA VAL A 187 -2.48 -22.64 1.13
C VAL A 187 -2.50 -22.90 2.63
N SER A 188 -2.05 -21.93 3.40
CA SER A 188 -2.00 -22.03 4.87
C SER A 188 -3.38 -21.95 5.51
N LEU A 189 -4.28 -21.13 4.96
CA LEU A 189 -5.66 -20.98 5.41
C LEU A 189 -6.61 -21.67 4.44
N LYS A 190 -7.14 -22.81 4.85
CA LYS A 190 -8.10 -23.58 4.07
C LYS A 190 -9.51 -23.12 4.42
N GLY A 191 -10.23 -22.64 3.44
CA GLY A 191 -11.61 -22.23 3.61
C GLY A 191 -12.52 -22.74 2.49
N TRP A 192 -13.82 -22.73 2.70
CA TRP A 192 -14.77 -23.35 1.78
C TRP A 192 -14.71 -22.74 0.37
N PHE A 193 -14.52 -21.43 0.23
CA PHE A 193 -14.43 -20.74 -1.06
C PHE A 193 -13.06 -20.90 -1.76
N GLY A 194 -12.04 -21.39 -1.05
CA GLY A 194 -10.75 -21.79 -1.64
C GLY A 194 -10.75 -23.18 -2.28
N ASN A 195 -11.86 -23.91 -2.16
CA ASN A 195 -12.08 -25.16 -2.88
C ASN A 195 -12.22 -24.94 -4.38
N ASN A 196 -11.88 -25.97 -5.16
CA ASN A 196 -12.28 -26.09 -6.55
C ASN A 196 -13.81 -25.97 -6.66
N LYS A 197 -14.27 -24.95 -7.39
CA LYS A 197 -15.69 -24.61 -7.49
C LYS A 197 -16.54 -25.66 -8.20
N GLU A 198 -15.94 -26.55 -8.98
CA GLU A 198 -16.64 -27.68 -9.60
C GLU A 198 -17.05 -28.73 -8.59
N THR A 199 -16.23 -28.95 -7.55
CA THR A 199 -16.43 -29.98 -6.52
C THR A 199 -16.84 -29.43 -5.15
N GLN A 200 -16.88 -28.11 -4.98
CA GLN A 200 -17.16 -27.45 -3.70
C GLN A 200 -18.47 -27.92 -3.06
N PHE A 201 -19.53 -28.12 -3.84
CA PHE A 201 -20.84 -28.56 -3.37
C PHE A 201 -21.00 -30.07 -3.25
N ASP A 202 -19.95 -30.84 -3.47
CA ASP A 202 -19.94 -32.26 -3.10
C ASP A 202 -19.89 -32.46 -1.57
N MET A 203 -19.68 -31.38 -0.82
CA MET A 203 -19.67 -31.31 0.64
C MET A 203 -18.69 -32.31 1.28
N LYS A 204 -17.60 -32.61 0.60
CA LYS A 204 -16.53 -33.50 1.09
C LYS A 204 -15.75 -32.81 2.20
N HIS A 205 -15.26 -33.62 3.17
CA HIS A 205 -14.36 -33.12 4.23
C HIS A 205 -12.88 -33.08 3.76
N THR A 206 -12.61 -33.40 2.50
CA THR A 206 -11.30 -33.26 1.87
C THR A 206 -11.26 -31.92 1.12
N PHE A 207 -10.24 -31.10 1.41
CA PHE A 207 -10.03 -29.85 0.71
C PHE A 207 -9.43 -30.10 -0.69
N ASP A 208 -10.19 -29.79 -1.73
CA ASP A 208 -9.78 -29.81 -3.13
C ASP A 208 -9.40 -28.38 -3.54
N GLN A 209 -8.13 -28.02 -3.39
CA GLN A 209 -7.62 -26.67 -3.57
C GLN A 209 -7.87 -26.18 -5.00
N ALA A 210 -8.41 -24.96 -5.15
CA ALA A 210 -8.50 -24.30 -6.45
C ALA A 210 -7.10 -24.12 -7.07
N SER A 211 -7.03 -24.13 -8.41
CA SER A 211 -5.76 -24.09 -9.16
C SER A 211 -5.23 -22.68 -9.45
N ASP A 212 -5.99 -21.64 -9.10
CA ASP A 212 -5.71 -20.23 -9.33
C ASP A 212 -5.73 -19.43 -8.02
N ILE A 213 -5.72 -18.11 -8.12
CA ILE A 213 -5.74 -17.20 -6.95
C ILE A 213 -6.95 -17.41 -6.05
N SER A 214 -8.05 -17.99 -6.53
CA SER A 214 -9.26 -18.23 -5.73
C SER A 214 -9.02 -19.18 -4.56
N GLN A 215 -7.94 -19.96 -4.58
CA GLN A 215 -7.49 -20.78 -3.45
C GLN A 215 -7.29 -19.99 -2.14
N TYR A 216 -7.07 -18.68 -2.24
CA TYR A 216 -6.91 -17.79 -1.09
C TYR A 216 -8.24 -17.26 -0.53
N GLN A 217 -9.38 -17.65 -1.09
CA GLN A 217 -10.69 -17.31 -0.52
C GLN A 217 -11.02 -18.21 0.66
N VAL A 218 -11.06 -17.64 1.85
CA VAL A 218 -11.42 -18.41 3.06
C VAL A 218 -12.94 -18.58 3.19
N GLY A 219 -13.70 -17.56 2.88
CA GLY A 219 -15.15 -17.54 3.03
C GLY A 219 -15.90 -16.96 1.83
N THR A 220 -17.22 -16.86 1.98
CA THR A 220 -18.12 -16.26 0.99
C THR A 220 -17.66 -14.84 0.62
N PRO A 221 -17.74 -14.44 -0.66
CA PRO A 221 -17.39 -13.09 -1.10
C PRO A 221 -18.11 -11.99 -0.31
N HIS A 222 -17.40 -10.92 0.02
CA HIS A 222 -17.91 -9.78 0.81
C HIS A 222 -18.68 -8.80 -0.09
N ILE A 223 -19.83 -9.22 -0.59
CA ILE A 223 -20.60 -8.55 -1.66
C ILE A 223 -20.84 -7.06 -1.38
N PHE A 224 -21.31 -6.71 -0.19
CA PHE A 224 -21.64 -5.32 0.13
C PHE A 224 -20.40 -4.41 0.19
N SER A 225 -19.26 -4.93 0.60
CA SER A 225 -18.00 -4.15 0.59
C SER A 225 -17.35 -4.06 -0.79
N MET A 226 -17.71 -4.96 -1.70
CA MET A 226 -17.24 -4.97 -3.09
C MET A 226 -18.08 -4.08 -4.01
N ALA A 227 -19.34 -3.83 -3.68
CA ALA A 227 -20.24 -3.09 -4.56
C ALA A 227 -19.76 -1.63 -4.83
N PRO A 228 -19.34 -0.82 -3.84
CA PRO A 228 -18.77 0.49 -4.11
C PRO A 228 -17.43 0.40 -4.87
N LEU A 229 -16.61 -0.60 -4.56
CA LEU A 229 -15.34 -0.82 -5.24
C LEU A 229 -15.54 -1.12 -6.72
N HIS A 230 -16.57 -1.89 -7.09
CA HIS A 230 -16.92 -2.15 -8.49
C HIS A 230 -17.12 -0.83 -9.27
N GLY A 231 -17.95 0.08 -8.74
CA GLY A 231 -18.20 1.37 -9.38
C GLY A 231 -16.95 2.26 -9.44
N ALA A 232 -16.10 2.22 -8.40
CA ALA A 232 -14.83 2.93 -8.42
C ALA A 232 -13.89 2.39 -9.51
N LEU A 233 -13.79 1.07 -9.65
CA LEU A 233 -12.92 0.43 -10.66
C LEU A 233 -13.39 0.69 -12.10
N GLU A 234 -14.69 0.84 -12.37
CA GLU A 234 -15.18 1.30 -13.67
C GLU A 234 -14.62 2.68 -14.04
N MET A 235 -14.50 3.59 -13.06
CA MET A 235 -13.89 4.91 -13.28
C MET A 235 -12.38 4.82 -13.56
N PHE A 236 -11.67 3.88 -12.92
CA PHE A 236 -10.26 3.62 -13.19
C PHE A 236 -10.03 3.05 -14.58
N ASP A 237 -10.89 2.14 -15.03
CA ASP A 237 -10.86 1.57 -16.38
C ASP A 237 -11.08 2.66 -17.44
N GLU A 238 -12.08 3.52 -17.25
CA GLU A 238 -12.36 4.66 -18.15
C GLU A 238 -11.20 5.67 -18.19
N ALA A 239 -10.64 6.05 -17.05
CA ALA A 239 -9.58 7.05 -16.96
C ALA A 239 -8.21 6.52 -17.43
N GLY A 240 -7.91 5.26 -17.15
CA GLY A 240 -6.62 4.63 -17.37
C GLY A 240 -5.56 5.04 -16.35
N ILE A 241 -4.86 4.05 -15.78
CA ILE A 241 -3.87 4.29 -14.71
C ILE A 241 -2.70 5.20 -15.16
N GLY A 242 -2.33 5.16 -16.43
CA GLY A 242 -1.31 6.05 -17.00
C GLY A 242 -1.71 7.54 -16.93
N ASN A 243 -2.95 7.87 -17.31
CA ASN A 243 -3.48 9.23 -17.24
C ASN A 243 -3.64 9.69 -15.79
N ILE A 244 -4.10 8.80 -14.91
CA ILE A 244 -4.20 9.06 -13.47
C ILE A 244 -2.82 9.36 -12.89
N ARG A 245 -1.79 8.58 -13.23
CA ARG A 245 -0.42 8.81 -12.80
C ARG A 245 0.11 10.16 -13.28
N GLN A 246 -0.09 10.48 -14.57
CA GLN A 246 0.34 11.76 -15.13
C GLN A 246 -0.28 12.93 -14.35
N LYS A 247 -1.60 12.96 -14.19
CA LYS A 247 -2.28 14.01 -13.44
C LYS A 247 -1.85 14.06 -11.97
N SER A 248 -1.61 12.91 -11.32
CA SER A 248 -1.10 12.85 -9.94
C SER A 248 0.27 13.51 -9.82
N LEU A 249 1.18 13.26 -10.77
CA LEU A 249 2.50 13.91 -10.82
C LEU A 249 2.40 15.40 -11.05
N GLU A 250 1.49 15.84 -11.93
CA GLU A 250 1.24 17.25 -12.21
C GLU A 250 0.67 17.98 -10.99
N LEU A 251 -0.36 17.40 -10.32
CA LEU A 251 -0.96 17.97 -9.11
C LEU A 251 0.05 18.06 -7.95
N THR A 252 0.79 16.98 -7.71
CA THR A 252 1.79 16.98 -6.63
C THR A 252 2.98 17.88 -6.95
N GLY A 253 3.42 17.94 -8.20
CA GLY A 253 4.46 18.87 -8.65
C GLY A 253 4.03 20.32 -8.52
N PHE A 254 2.81 20.64 -8.92
CA PHE A 254 2.22 21.98 -8.77
C PHE A 254 2.13 22.39 -7.29
N MET A 255 1.66 21.48 -6.42
CA MET A 255 1.61 21.73 -4.97
C MET A 255 3.00 22.00 -4.39
N ILE A 256 4.01 21.20 -4.72
CA ILE A 256 5.39 21.42 -4.27
C ILE A 256 5.89 22.79 -4.72
N GLY A 257 5.76 23.11 -6.01
CA GLY A 257 6.22 24.38 -6.55
C GLY A 257 5.54 25.59 -5.90
N MET A 258 4.24 25.49 -5.64
CA MET A 258 3.51 26.57 -4.93
C MET A 258 3.99 26.73 -3.48
N ILE A 259 4.18 25.61 -2.74
CA ILE A 259 4.67 25.66 -1.36
C ILE A 259 6.05 26.32 -1.31
N GLU A 260 6.95 25.94 -2.23
CA GLU A 260 8.30 26.52 -2.31
C GLU A 260 8.30 28.02 -2.66
N ASP A 261 7.33 28.50 -3.43
CA ASP A 261 7.22 29.91 -3.83
C ASP A 261 6.56 30.77 -2.74
N VAL A 262 5.37 30.37 -2.29
CA VAL A 262 4.54 31.22 -1.42
C VAL A 262 4.82 31.07 0.07
N LEU A 263 5.49 29.98 0.48
CA LEU A 263 5.84 29.67 1.87
C LEU A 263 7.35 29.70 2.13
N LYS A 264 8.15 30.23 1.21
CA LYS A 264 9.63 30.29 1.30
C LYS A 264 10.17 30.99 2.56
N ASP A 265 9.39 31.91 3.14
CA ASP A 265 9.75 32.66 4.34
C ASP A 265 9.28 31.97 5.63
N HIS A 266 8.65 30.80 5.52
CA HIS A 266 8.18 29.98 6.63
C HIS A 266 9.03 28.71 6.80
N ASP A 267 9.13 28.22 8.03
CA ASP A 267 9.86 27.00 8.37
C ASP A 267 9.01 25.75 8.02
N ILE A 268 8.81 25.52 6.72
CA ILE A 268 8.12 24.32 6.19
C ILE A 268 9.12 23.47 5.42
N ASP A 269 9.30 22.23 5.86
CA ASP A 269 10.11 21.23 5.20
C ASP A 269 9.22 20.34 4.29
N ILE A 270 9.62 20.12 3.03
CA ILE A 270 8.97 19.16 2.13
C ILE A 270 9.78 17.87 2.16
N VAL A 271 9.26 16.88 2.89
CA VAL A 271 9.92 15.58 3.10
C VAL A 271 9.79 14.65 1.89
N THR A 272 8.68 14.75 1.17
CA THR A 272 8.42 13.91 -0.02
C THR A 272 9.46 14.17 -1.12
N PRO A 273 10.03 13.11 -1.73
CA PRO A 273 10.95 13.27 -2.86
C PRO A 273 10.32 14.08 -4.01
N LYS A 274 11.10 15.00 -4.60
CA LYS A 274 10.62 15.89 -5.66
C LYS A 274 10.66 15.25 -7.05
N SER A 275 11.52 14.25 -7.26
CA SER A 275 11.62 13.56 -8.54
C SER A 275 10.34 12.78 -8.87
N HIS A 276 9.94 12.78 -10.13
CA HIS A 276 8.77 12.05 -10.64
C HIS A 276 8.88 10.53 -10.41
N ASP A 277 10.09 9.99 -10.51
CA ASP A 277 10.33 8.55 -10.39
C ASP A 277 10.24 8.05 -8.95
N THR A 278 10.49 8.94 -7.99
CA THR A 278 10.53 8.60 -6.56
C THR A 278 9.38 9.19 -5.76
N ARG A 279 8.45 9.95 -6.39
CA ARG A 279 7.30 10.55 -5.72
C ARG A 279 6.02 9.78 -6.00
N GLY A 280 5.30 9.40 -4.93
CA GLY A 280 3.95 8.83 -4.99
C GLY A 280 2.84 9.86 -5.18
N GLY A 281 1.64 9.54 -4.69
CA GLY A 281 0.43 10.35 -4.89
C GLY A 281 0.10 11.32 -3.74
N HIS A 282 0.99 11.51 -2.76
CA HIS A 282 0.79 12.44 -1.64
C HIS A 282 2.08 13.17 -1.28
N ILE A 283 1.94 14.22 -0.50
CA ILE A 283 3.05 15.07 -0.03
C ILE A 283 3.03 15.10 1.49
N LEU A 284 4.21 15.01 2.08
CA LEU A 284 4.45 15.18 3.52
C LEU A 284 5.20 16.49 3.75
N ILE A 285 4.64 17.37 4.56
CA ILE A 285 5.29 18.60 5.01
C ILE A 285 5.57 18.53 6.52
N GLY A 286 6.73 19.02 6.93
CA GLY A 286 7.18 19.08 8.31
C GLY A 286 7.06 20.50 8.89
N HIS A 287 6.61 20.60 10.14
CA HIS A 287 6.63 21.85 10.93
C HIS A 287 6.45 21.53 12.41
N PRO A 288 7.13 22.21 13.35
CA PRO A 288 6.96 21.95 14.79
C PRO A 288 5.51 22.07 15.29
N GLN A 289 4.68 22.88 14.65
CA GLN A 289 3.26 23.09 14.98
C GLN A 289 2.31 22.29 14.06
N ALA A 290 2.75 21.17 13.49
CA ALA A 290 2.00 20.42 12.48
C ALA A 290 0.59 19.99 12.94
N ALA A 291 0.40 19.64 14.22
CA ALA A 291 -0.94 19.28 14.71
C ALA A 291 -1.89 20.48 14.72
N GLY A 292 -1.40 21.67 15.14
CA GLY A 292 -2.15 22.92 15.07
C GLY A 292 -2.47 23.33 13.62
N ILE A 293 -1.49 23.20 12.70
CA ILE A 293 -1.68 23.48 11.27
C ILE A 293 -2.72 22.52 10.68
N ASN A 294 -2.66 21.24 10.99
CA ASN A 294 -3.66 20.25 10.55
C ASN A 294 -5.08 20.61 11.02
N ALA A 295 -5.21 21.04 12.29
CA ALA A 295 -6.50 21.48 12.84
C ALA A 295 -7.00 22.77 12.18
N ALA A 296 -6.11 23.74 11.94
CA ALA A 296 -6.44 24.98 11.24
C ALA A 296 -6.88 24.73 9.80
N LEU A 297 -6.20 23.86 9.05
CA LEU A 297 -6.59 23.43 7.72
C LEU A 297 -8.00 22.81 7.72
N LYS A 298 -8.27 21.89 8.66
CA LYS A 298 -9.59 21.26 8.80
C LYS A 298 -10.69 22.27 9.09
N SER A 299 -10.43 23.29 9.90
CA SER A 299 -11.40 24.36 10.20
C SER A 299 -11.77 25.22 8.99
N LYS A 300 -10.88 25.24 7.97
CA LYS A 300 -11.08 25.95 6.69
C LYS A 300 -11.53 25.03 5.54
N GLY A 301 -11.92 23.78 5.83
CA GLY A 301 -12.46 22.84 4.86
C GLY A 301 -11.43 22.03 4.07
N VAL A 302 -10.14 22.13 4.38
CA VAL A 302 -9.09 21.26 3.85
C VAL A 302 -8.90 20.09 4.80
N ILE A 303 -8.99 18.85 4.31
CA ILE A 303 -8.98 17.65 5.13
C ILE A 303 -7.68 16.84 4.90
N PRO A 304 -6.53 17.27 5.45
CA PRO A 304 -5.30 16.51 5.47
C PRO A 304 -5.28 15.56 6.66
N ASP A 305 -4.19 14.82 6.82
CA ASP A 305 -3.97 14.07 8.05
C ASP A 305 -2.65 14.46 8.76
N PHE A 306 -2.68 14.39 10.09
CA PHE A 306 -1.50 14.61 10.93
C PHE A 306 -0.69 13.30 11.05
N ARG A 307 0.61 13.41 10.88
CA ARG A 307 1.57 12.31 11.10
C ARG A 307 2.58 12.69 12.18
N ALA A 308 2.53 11.94 13.28
CA ALA A 308 3.46 12.16 14.39
C ALA A 308 4.94 12.01 13.93
N PRO A 309 5.89 12.76 14.52
CA PRO A 309 5.65 13.71 15.61
C PRO A 309 5.19 15.11 15.13
N SER A 310 5.52 15.52 13.88
CA SER A 310 5.44 16.93 13.47
C SER A 310 5.20 17.10 11.96
N TYR A 311 4.31 16.28 11.37
CA TYR A 311 4.07 16.30 9.92
C TYR A 311 2.59 16.40 9.58
N VAL A 312 2.30 17.04 8.44
CA VAL A 312 0.99 17.05 7.77
C VAL A 312 1.14 16.37 6.43
N ARG A 313 0.27 15.39 6.14
CA ARG A 313 0.22 14.70 4.86
C ARG A 313 -0.98 15.17 4.06
N ILE A 314 -0.74 15.56 2.80
CA ILE A 314 -1.75 16.10 1.87
C ILE A 314 -1.73 15.25 0.60
N ALA A 315 -2.90 14.77 0.19
CA ALA A 315 -3.03 13.89 -0.97
C ALA A 315 -4.00 14.50 -2.01
N PRO A 316 -3.51 15.20 -3.04
CA PRO A 316 -4.34 15.64 -4.16
C PRO A 316 -4.64 14.45 -5.07
N VAL A 317 -5.87 13.92 -4.96
CA VAL A 317 -6.28 12.71 -5.68
C VAL A 317 -6.67 13.04 -7.11
N ALA A 318 -6.01 12.40 -8.09
CA ALA A 318 -6.15 12.71 -9.50
C ALA A 318 -7.58 12.58 -10.05
N LEU A 319 -8.39 11.65 -9.54
CA LEU A 319 -9.75 11.42 -10.03
C LEU A 319 -10.74 12.54 -9.66
N TYR A 320 -10.54 13.25 -8.54
CA TYR A 320 -11.54 14.23 -8.09
C TYR A 320 -10.97 15.57 -7.64
N ASN A 321 -9.65 15.72 -7.48
CA ASN A 321 -9.07 17.02 -7.21
C ASN A 321 -8.58 17.71 -8.49
N SER A 322 -8.68 19.03 -8.48
CA SER A 322 -8.25 19.94 -9.55
C SER A 322 -7.00 20.73 -9.15
N PHE A 323 -6.38 21.42 -10.11
CA PHE A 323 -5.32 22.40 -9.83
C PHE A 323 -5.83 23.57 -9.00
N GLU A 324 -7.11 23.92 -9.15
CA GLU A 324 -7.75 24.97 -8.35
C GLU A 324 -7.85 24.54 -6.87
N ASP A 325 -8.21 23.27 -6.59
CA ASP A 325 -8.21 22.72 -5.23
C ASP A 325 -6.82 22.78 -4.59
N VAL A 326 -5.79 22.43 -5.36
CA VAL A 326 -4.39 22.51 -4.90
C VAL A 326 -4.00 23.96 -4.62
N HIS A 327 -4.28 24.88 -5.54
CA HIS A 327 -4.02 26.31 -5.36
C HIS A 327 -4.71 26.84 -4.11
N HIS A 328 -6.00 26.57 -3.97
CA HIS A 328 -6.79 27.00 -2.82
C HIS A 328 -6.24 26.44 -1.50
N THR A 329 -5.87 25.15 -1.47
CA THR A 329 -5.27 24.50 -0.31
C THR A 329 -3.97 25.18 0.11
N VAL A 330 -3.06 25.46 -0.84
CA VAL A 330 -1.78 26.11 -0.53
C VAL A 330 -1.96 27.56 -0.10
N MET A 331 -2.93 28.28 -0.67
CA MET A 331 -3.23 29.65 -0.24
C MET A 331 -3.85 29.70 1.16
N ILE A 332 -4.70 28.72 1.52
CA ILE A 332 -5.19 28.57 2.91
C ILE A 332 -4.02 28.26 3.85
N LEU A 333 -3.11 27.37 3.46
CA LEU A 333 -1.91 27.06 4.26
C LEU A 333 -1.07 28.33 4.45
N LYS A 334 -0.90 29.16 3.40
CA LYS A 334 -0.19 30.43 3.50
C LYS A 334 -0.85 31.38 4.50
N GLU A 335 -2.16 31.57 4.44
CA GLU A 335 -2.91 32.38 5.41
C GLU A 335 -2.70 31.86 6.85
N ILE A 336 -2.80 30.56 7.05
CA ILE A 336 -2.57 29.93 8.36
C ILE A 336 -1.15 30.21 8.89
N MET A 337 -0.15 30.21 8.02
CA MET A 337 1.24 30.47 8.39
C MET A 337 1.51 31.95 8.63
N ASP A 338 1.05 32.82 7.72
CA ASP A 338 1.25 34.29 7.82
C ASP A 338 0.62 34.87 9.10
N ASP A 339 -0.61 34.44 9.39
CA ASP A 339 -1.40 34.94 10.52
C ASP A 339 -1.24 34.08 11.78
N ARG A 340 -0.40 33.04 11.73
CA ARG A 340 -0.15 32.09 12.82
C ARG A 340 -1.44 31.47 13.39
N LEU A 341 -2.42 31.21 12.55
CA LEU A 341 -3.74 30.73 12.97
C LEU A 341 -3.67 29.35 13.66
N TYR A 342 -2.62 28.58 13.42
CA TYR A 342 -2.36 27.29 14.09
C TYR A 342 -2.19 27.45 15.62
N GLU A 343 -1.83 28.64 16.14
CA GLU A 343 -1.71 28.90 17.58
C GLU A 343 -3.06 28.90 18.32
N GLN A 344 -4.16 29.02 17.58
CA GLN A 344 -5.51 28.94 18.14
C GLN A 344 -5.94 27.51 18.46
N PHE A 345 -5.14 26.53 18.07
CA PHE A 345 -5.43 25.10 18.23
C PHE A 345 -4.37 24.42 19.10
N ASP A 346 -4.78 23.39 19.84
CA ASP A 346 -3.83 22.54 20.58
C ASP A 346 -2.88 21.86 19.62
N ASN A 347 -1.57 22.01 19.82
CA ASN A 347 -0.55 21.29 19.06
C ASN A 347 -0.34 19.88 19.64
N LYS A 348 -1.45 19.11 19.75
CA LYS A 348 -1.46 17.74 20.26
C LYS A 348 -2.14 16.81 19.27
N ARG A 349 -1.62 15.59 19.19
CA ARG A 349 -2.24 14.53 18.44
C ARG A 349 -3.63 14.20 19.01
N GLY A 350 -4.66 14.18 18.16
CA GLY A 350 -5.96 13.59 18.48
C GLY A 350 -5.92 12.05 18.50
N VAL A 351 -7.04 11.43 18.87
CA VAL A 351 -7.20 9.95 18.80
C VAL A 351 -7.16 9.48 17.33
N ILE A 352 -7.74 10.27 16.43
CA ILE A 352 -7.68 10.05 14.98
C ILE A 352 -6.81 11.14 14.37
N ALA A 353 -5.88 10.73 13.51
CA ALA A 353 -4.92 11.64 12.86
C ALA A 353 -5.59 12.61 11.87
#